data_e1c151cdde7eb33363c62f2a5dd5d43f
#
_entry.id   e1c151cdde7eb33363c62f2a5dd5d43f
#
_cell.length_a   1.000
_cell.length_b   1.000
_cell.length_c   1.000
_cell.angle_alpha   90.00
_cell.angle_beta   90.00
_cell.angle_gamma   90.00
#
_symmetry.space_group_name_H-M   'P 1'
#
loop_
_entity.id
_entity.type
_entity.pdbx_description
1 polymer ?
#
loop_
_entity_poly.entity_id
_entity_poly.type
_entity_poly.pdbx_seq_one_letter_code
_entity_poly.pdbx_strand_id
1 'polypeptide(L)'
;MSEYQYNKVTPEMIEKFKEIAPKRVLVGDEINEDFTHDEMAIYGKARPEVLVEATSTEEVAAVVKLCNENKVPVTPSGARTGLVGGAVSIGGGVMISLTKMNKILGYDKENFVVKIQSGVLLNDLAQDAEKQGLLYPPDPGEKFATVGGNVATNAGGMRAVKYGCTRDYVRAMTVVLPTGEIVKLGATVSKTSSGYSLLNLMIGSEGTLGIITELTLKVIPAPKSVISLIIPYENLEDCIATVPQFFMHHLAPQALEFMEKEVVMDTEKFLGKQVYPKELEGTEIGAYLLATFDGNSEEQLEDIIEQASEVVLEAGAIDVLVADTPALKKDAWAVRGALLEAIEADTVLLDECDVVVPTNKIAEFLTYTKSLEAEADFRVKSFGHAGDGNLHIYTCSNDMEEGEFKKQVAVFMDKVYAKATEFGGMISGEHGIGHGKMDYLAESLGPVQMRIMEGVKEVFRSK
;
A
#
# COMPACT_ATOMS: atom_id res chain seq x y z
N MET A 1 -19.67 19.10 -6.19
CA MET A 1 -20.23 17.78 -6.58
C MET A 1 -21.75 17.88 -6.54
N SER A 2 -22.49 17.44 -7.58
CA SER A 2 -23.94 17.31 -7.51
C SER A 2 -24.25 16.31 -6.40
N GLU A 3 -25.13 16.67 -5.44
CA GLU A 3 -25.64 15.73 -4.42
C GLU A 3 -26.40 14.61 -5.11
N TYR A 4 -25.73 13.46 -5.30
CA TYR A 4 -26.42 12.26 -5.75
C TYR A 4 -27.28 11.73 -4.62
N GLN A 5 -28.59 11.74 -4.80
CA GLN A 5 -29.51 11.05 -3.89
C GLN A 5 -29.49 9.55 -4.23
N TYR A 6 -28.85 8.80 -3.36
CA TYR A 6 -28.90 7.34 -3.39
C TYR A 6 -30.13 6.83 -2.64
N ASN A 7 -30.66 5.71 -3.13
CA ASN A 7 -31.75 5.00 -2.46
C ASN A 7 -31.18 4.03 -1.42
N LYS A 8 -31.99 3.68 -0.45
CA LYS A 8 -31.71 2.59 0.50
C LYS A 8 -32.04 1.23 -0.12
N VAL A 9 -31.47 0.18 0.44
CA VAL A 9 -31.78 -1.20 0.07
C VAL A 9 -33.19 -1.55 0.51
N THR A 10 -33.99 -2.15 -0.40
CA THR A 10 -35.35 -2.59 -0.08
C THR A 10 -35.40 -4.07 0.31
N PRO A 11 -36.45 -4.53 1.03
CA PRO A 11 -36.63 -5.96 1.34
C PRO A 11 -36.65 -6.85 0.09
N GLU A 12 -37.21 -6.37 -1.01
CA GLU A 12 -37.27 -7.11 -2.28
C GLU A 12 -35.88 -7.29 -2.88
N MET A 13 -35.00 -6.28 -2.74
CA MET A 13 -33.61 -6.39 -3.16
C MET A 13 -32.86 -7.41 -2.33
N ILE A 14 -33.08 -7.44 -1.00
CA ILE A 14 -32.43 -8.41 -0.11
C ILE A 14 -32.77 -9.84 -0.54
N GLU A 15 -34.05 -10.14 -0.85
CA GLU A 15 -34.43 -11.47 -1.33
C GLU A 15 -33.74 -11.81 -2.67
N LYS A 16 -33.65 -10.86 -3.61
CA LYS A 16 -32.90 -11.07 -4.86
C LYS A 16 -31.41 -11.29 -4.61
N PHE A 17 -30.77 -10.58 -3.67
CA PHE A 17 -29.37 -10.85 -3.30
C PHE A 17 -29.21 -12.27 -2.74
N LYS A 18 -30.16 -12.75 -1.92
CA LYS A 18 -30.16 -14.12 -1.40
C LYS A 18 -30.32 -15.18 -2.50
N GLU A 19 -31.04 -14.86 -3.58
CA GLU A 19 -31.11 -15.73 -4.77
C GLU A 19 -29.77 -15.75 -5.54
N ILE A 20 -29.10 -14.60 -5.70
CA ILE A 20 -27.79 -14.47 -6.36
C ILE A 20 -26.70 -15.17 -5.54
N ALA A 21 -26.66 -14.95 -4.23
CA ALA A 21 -25.61 -15.43 -3.34
C ALA A 21 -26.20 -16.17 -2.11
N PRO A 22 -26.73 -17.38 -2.28
CA PRO A 22 -27.41 -18.11 -1.21
C PRO A 22 -26.52 -18.31 0.02
N LYS A 23 -27.03 -18.00 1.22
CA LYS A 23 -26.34 -18.09 2.53
C LYS A 23 -25.09 -17.18 2.67
N ARG A 24 -24.92 -16.22 1.76
CA ARG A 24 -23.77 -15.31 1.75
C ARG A 24 -24.21 -13.83 1.67
N VAL A 25 -25.42 -13.55 2.12
CA VAL A 25 -26.00 -12.21 2.28
C VAL A 25 -26.29 -11.98 3.75
N LEU A 26 -25.66 -10.95 4.34
CA LEU A 26 -25.81 -10.57 5.72
C LEU A 26 -26.47 -9.18 5.79
N VAL A 27 -27.31 -8.97 6.79
CA VAL A 27 -28.11 -7.73 6.91
C VAL A 27 -28.10 -7.22 8.35
N GLY A 28 -27.93 -5.93 8.53
CA GLY A 28 -27.99 -5.28 9.84
C GLY A 28 -26.98 -5.85 10.83
N ASP A 29 -27.45 -6.39 11.96
CA ASP A 29 -26.61 -6.90 13.04
C ASP A 29 -25.90 -8.23 12.72
N GLU A 30 -26.26 -8.90 11.63
CA GLU A 30 -25.52 -10.05 11.14
C GLU A 30 -24.15 -9.66 10.55
N ILE A 31 -23.97 -8.39 10.19
CA ILE A 31 -22.71 -7.86 9.64
C ILE A 31 -21.76 -7.57 10.80
N ASN A 32 -20.61 -8.28 10.81
CA ASN A 32 -19.55 -8.04 11.81
C ASN A 32 -19.07 -6.58 11.78
N GLU A 33 -18.67 -6.06 12.93
CA GLU A 33 -18.14 -4.72 13.08
C GLU A 33 -16.90 -4.47 12.19
N ASP A 34 -16.08 -5.49 11.95
CA ASP A 34 -14.91 -5.43 11.06
C ASP A 34 -15.25 -4.95 9.64
N PHE A 35 -16.51 -5.06 9.19
CA PHE A 35 -16.97 -4.54 7.91
C PHE A 35 -17.39 -3.06 7.96
N THR A 36 -17.24 -2.39 9.09
CA THR A 36 -17.64 -0.99 9.25
C THR A 36 -16.48 -0.01 9.06
N HIS A 37 -15.24 -0.47 9.09
CA HIS A 37 -14.03 0.34 8.99
C HIS A 37 -12.90 -0.43 8.28
N ASP A 38 -11.83 0.26 7.93
CA ASP A 38 -10.53 -0.31 7.59
C ASP A 38 -9.56 -0.18 8.78
N GLU A 39 -8.24 -0.35 8.58
CA GLU A 39 -7.24 -0.27 9.67
C GLU A 39 -7.19 1.15 10.29
N MET A 40 -7.46 2.21 9.51
CA MET A 40 -7.45 3.60 10.01
C MET A 40 -8.87 4.07 10.37
N ALA A 41 -9.38 3.59 11.50
CA ALA A 41 -10.72 3.93 11.99
C ALA A 41 -10.94 5.45 12.24
N ILE A 42 -9.89 6.28 12.26
CA ILE A 42 -9.98 7.74 12.38
C ILE A 42 -10.75 8.37 11.23
N TYR A 43 -10.72 7.75 10.01
CA TYR A 43 -11.48 8.20 8.85
C TYR A 43 -12.95 7.79 8.88
N GLY A 44 -13.40 7.19 9.97
CA GLY A 44 -14.81 6.93 10.26
C GLY A 44 -15.19 5.46 10.17
N LYS A 45 -16.38 5.20 10.72
CA LYS A 45 -17.02 3.90 10.71
C LYS A 45 -18.40 4.01 10.09
N ALA A 46 -18.72 3.16 9.12
CA ALA A 46 -20.02 3.12 8.49
C ALA A 46 -20.43 1.68 8.16
N ARG A 47 -21.53 1.24 8.75
CA ARG A 47 -22.09 -0.09 8.49
C ARG A 47 -22.82 -0.11 7.16
N PRO A 48 -22.50 -1.03 6.22
CA PRO A 48 -23.31 -1.24 5.03
C PRO A 48 -24.72 -1.74 5.41
N GLU A 49 -25.73 -1.43 4.61
CA GLU A 49 -27.09 -1.94 4.82
C GLU A 49 -27.15 -3.45 4.55
N VAL A 50 -26.39 -3.91 3.56
CA VAL A 50 -26.25 -5.32 3.17
C VAL A 50 -24.80 -5.63 2.83
N LEU A 51 -24.32 -6.78 3.27
CA LEU A 51 -23.05 -7.37 2.87
C LEU A 51 -23.33 -8.58 2.01
N VAL A 52 -22.73 -8.63 0.81
CA VAL A 52 -22.75 -9.80 -0.09
C VAL A 52 -21.34 -10.34 -0.23
N GLU A 53 -21.12 -11.59 0.17
CA GLU A 53 -19.85 -12.29 0.00
C GLU A 53 -19.86 -13.03 -1.36
N ALA A 54 -19.30 -12.42 -2.39
CA ALA A 54 -19.27 -12.98 -3.74
C ALA A 54 -18.24 -14.10 -3.91
N THR A 55 -18.52 -15.06 -4.78
CA THR A 55 -17.63 -16.18 -5.14
C THR A 55 -17.34 -16.26 -6.62
N SER A 56 -18.04 -15.49 -7.44
CA SER A 56 -17.81 -15.43 -8.90
C SER A 56 -18.02 -14.02 -9.46
N THR A 57 -17.47 -13.79 -10.64
CA THR A 57 -17.64 -12.54 -11.41
C THR A 57 -19.11 -12.29 -11.76
N GLU A 58 -19.85 -13.35 -12.07
CA GLU A 58 -21.25 -13.30 -12.43
C GLU A 58 -22.13 -12.86 -11.25
N GLU A 59 -21.84 -13.34 -10.03
CA GLU A 59 -22.50 -12.86 -8.81
C GLU A 59 -22.26 -11.38 -8.57
N VAL A 60 -21.00 -10.93 -8.68
CA VAL A 60 -20.66 -9.50 -8.58
C VAL A 60 -21.43 -8.68 -9.61
N ALA A 61 -21.47 -9.12 -10.87
CA ALA A 61 -22.18 -8.45 -11.95
C ALA A 61 -23.69 -8.34 -11.69
N ALA A 62 -24.31 -9.42 -11.21
CA ALA A 62 -25.74 -9.44 -10.92
C ALA A 62 -26.09 -8.49 -9.74
N VAL A 63 -25.26 -8.46 -8.69
CA VAL A 63 -25.44 -7.55 -7.54
C VAL A 63 -25.28 -6.11 -7.98
N VAL A 64 -24.19 -5.78 -8.70
CA VAL A 64 -23.92 -4.42 -9.19
C VAL A 64 -25.06 -3.93 -10.10
N LYS A 65 -25.52 -4.78 -11.03
CA LYS A 65 -26.64 -4.45 -11.93
C LYS A 65 -27.90 -4.12 -11.14
N LEU A 66 -28.25 -4.93 -10.15
CA LEU A 66 -29.44 -4.71 -9.32
C LEU A 66 -29.31 -3.40 -8.50
N CYS A 67 -28.16 -3.12 -7.95
CA CYS A 67 -27.88 -1.88 -7.23
C CYS A 67 -27.99 -0.65 -8.16
N ASN A 68 -27.40 -0.75 -9.37
CA ASN A 68 -27.45 0.30 -10.36
C ASN A 68 -28.87 0.64 -10.81
N GLU A 69 -29.68 -0.36 -11.15
CA GLU A 69 -31.09 -0.20 -11.55
C GLU A 69 -31.91 0.50 -10.47
N ASN A 70 -31.53 0.31 -9.19
CA ASN A 70 -32.22 0.89 -8.04
C ASN A 70 -31.52 2.11 -7.43
N LYS A 71 -30.41 2.58 -8.02
CA LYS A 71 -29.59 3.70 -7.53
C LYS A 71 -29.12 3.52 -6.07
N VAL A 72 -28.73 2.32 -5.70
CA VAL A 72 -28.17 1.98 -4.40
C VAL A 72 -26.64 2.00 -4.51
N PRO A 73 -25.92 2.66 -3.57
CA PRO A 73 -24.45 2.70 -3.61
C PRO A 73 -23.84 1.33 -3.38
N VAL A 74 -22.68 1.09 -4.01
CA VAL A 74 -21.91 -0.15 -3.86
C VAL A 74 -20.50 0.18 -3.40
N THR A 75 -20.02 -0.54 -2.38
CA THR A 75 -18.65 -0.49 -1.89
C THR A 75 -17.99 -1.85 -2.10
N PRO A 76 -17.02 -1.99 -3.04
CA PRO A 76 -16.24 -3.22 -3.12
C PRO A 76 -15.26 -3.32 -1.94
N SER A 77 -15.03 -4.52 -1.43
CA SER A 77 -14.16 -4.74 -0.29
C SER A 77 -13.29 -5.99 -0.47
N GLY A 78 -11.98 -5.83 -0.24
CA GLY A 78 -11.03 -6.91 -0.04
C GLY A 78 -10.89 -7.28 1.44
N ALA A 79 -9.65 -7.39 1.92
CA ALA A 79 -9.36 -7.70 3.33
C ALA A 79 -9.56 -6.51 4.29
N ARG A 80 -9.79 -5.32 3.78
CA ARG A 80 -9.96 -4.05 4.55
C ARG A 80 -8.71 -3.59 5.31
N THR A 81 -7.56 -3.99 4.85
CA THR A 81 -6.24 -3.59 5.38
C THR A 81 -5.78 -2.22 4.87
N GLY A 82 -6.66 -1.45 4.27
CA GLY A 82 -6.36 -0.10 3.79
C GLY A 82 -6.29 0.92 4.92
N LEU A 83 -5.65 2.07 4.64
CA LEU A 83 -5.32 3.11 5.62
C LEU A 83 -5.96 4.48 5.32
N VAL A 84 -6.97 4.52 4.42
CA VAL A 84 -7.53 5.80 3.93
C VAL A 84 -9.07 5.83 3.88
N GLY A 85 -9.73 4.84 4.46
CA GLY A 85 -11.20 4.75 4.43
C GLY A 85 -11.78 4.29 3.09
N GLY A 86 -10.97 3.74 2.17
CA GLY A 86 -11.40 3.39 0.81
C GLY A 86 -12.42 2.25 0.72
N ALA A 87 -12.45 1.35 1.70
CA ALA A 87 -13.40 0.24 1.78
C ALA A 87 -14.55 0.46 2.76
N VAL A 88 -14.76 1.71 3.23
CA VAL A 88 -15.83 2.06 4.19
C VAL A 88 -17.09 2.49 3.47
N SER A 89 -18.24 1.92 3.82
CA SER A 89 -19.54 2.20 3.17
C SER A 89 -20.17 3.51 3.70
N ILE A 90 -19.47 4.64 3.55
CA ILE A 90 -19.93 5.96 4.05
C ILE A 90 -21.28 6.40 3.46
N GLY A 91 -21.61 5.95 2.26
CA GLY A 91 -22.91 6.17 1.60
C GLY A 91 -23.98 5.14 1.99
N GLY A 92 -23.70 4.20 2.89
CA GLY A 92 -24.58 3.05 3.15
C GLY A 92 -24.61 2.04 2.00
N GLY A 93 -25.77 1.51 1.68
CA GLY A 93 -25.99 0.61 0.55
C GLY A 93 -25.37 -0.78 0.69
N VAL A 94 -24.82 -1.31 -0.37
CA VAL A 94 -24.34 -2.70 -0.45
C VAL A 94 -22.82 -2.77 -0.47
N MET A 95 -22.24 -3.51 0.47
CA MET A 95 -20.83 -3.90 0.40
C MET A 95 -20.72 -5.26 -0.30
N ILE A 96 -19.82 -5.36 -1.28
CA ILE A 96 -19.48 -6.62 -1.96
C ILE A 96 -18.11 -7.06 -1.49
N SER A 97 -18.06 -8.09 -0.63
CA SER A 97 -16.81 -8.70 -0.21
C SER A 97 -16.30 -9.68 -1.25
N LEU A 98 -15.05 -9.51 -1.67
CA LEU A 98 -14.37 -10.36 -2.66
C LEU A 98 -13.46 -11.40 -2.00
N THR A 99 -13.37 -11.45 -0.68
CA THR A 99 -12.46 -12.35 0.06
C THR A 99 -12.71 -13.84 -0.19
N LYS A 100 -13.92 -14.21 -0.60
CA LYS A 100 -14.25 -15.60 -1.01
C LYS A 100 -13.89 -15.92 -2.45
N MET A 101 -13.47 -14.94 -3.25
CA MET A 101 -12.91 -15.10 -4.57
C MET A 101 -11.38 -15.27 -4.47
N ASN A 102 -10.91 -16.31 -3.83
CA ASN A 102 -9.52 -16.48 -3.38
C ASN A 102 -8.78 -17.66 -4.03
N LYS A 103 -9.15 -18.02 -5.25
CA LYS A 103 -8.51 -19.14 -5.96
C LYS A 103 -7.35 -18.68 -6.83
N ILE A 104 -6.20 -19.37 -6.73
CA ILE A 104 -5.15 -19.32 -7.74
C ILE A 104 -5.61 -20.25 -8.88
N LEU A 105 -5.86 -19.68 -10.06
CA LEU A 105 -6.48 -20.37 -11.19
C LEU A 105 -5.45 -21.14 -12.04
N GLY A 106 -4.17 -20.83 -11.90
CA GLY A 106 -3.07 -21.55 -12.53
C GLY A 106 -1.95 -20.65 -13.05
N TYR A 107 -0.82 -21.30 -13.36
CA TYR A 107 0.38 -20.66 -13.93
C TYR A 107 0.53 -21.02 -15.40
N ASP A 108 0.92 -20.03 -16.18
CA ASP A 108 1.48 -20.19 -17.51
C ASP A 108 2.98 -19.86 -17.41
N LYS A 109 3.80 -20.91 -17.21
CA LYS A 109 5.24 -20.78 -17.00
C LYS A 109 6.00 -20.36 -18.27
N GLU A 110 5.46 -20.61 -19.44
CA GLU A 110 6.07 -20.20 -20.70
C GLU A 110 5.96 -18.69 -20.92
N ASN A 111 4.84 -18.09 -20.46
CA ASN A 111 4.59 -16.66 -20.51
C ASN A 111 4.91 -15.94 -19.21
N PHE A 112 5.37 -16.64 -18.18
CA PHE A 112 5.66 -16.09 -16.85
C PHE A 112 4.49 -15.29 -16.27
N VAL A 113 3.30 -15.89 -16.25
CA VAL A 113 2.13 -15.29 -15.62
C VAL A 113 1.38 -16.29 -14.73
N VAL A 114 0.68 -15.73 -13.76
CA VAL A 114 -0.28 -16.44 -12.91
C VAL A 114 -1.66 -15.81 -13.07
N LYS A 115 -2.70 -16.64 -13.11
CA LYS A 115 -4.09 -16.20 -13.07
C LYS A 115 -4.67 -16.45 -11.71
N ILE A 116 -5.32 -15.44 -11.15
CA ILE A 116 -5.90 -15.47 -9.81
C ILE A 116 -7.27 -14.78 -9.78
N GLN A 117 -8.06 -15.09 -8.77
CA GLN A 117 -9.19 -14.27 -8.34
C GLN A 117 -8.71 -13.13 -7.43
N SER A 118 -9.42 -12.02 -7.41
CA SER A 118 -9.00 -10.78 -6.72
C SER A 118 -8.88 -10.90 -5.20
N GLY A 119 -9.57 -11.82 -4.58
CA GLY A 119 -9.53 -12.07 -3.13
C GLY A 119 -8.38 -12.97 -2.65
N VAL A 120 -7.47 -13.39 -3.54
CA VAL A 120 -6.25 -14.10 -3.14
C VAL A 120 -5.40 -13.18 -2.27
N LEU A 121 -4.92 -13.67 -1.13
CA LEU A 121 -4.02 -12.92 -0.26
C LEU A 121 -2.62 -12.82 -0.85
N LEU A 122 -1.96 -11.70 -0.64
CA LEU A 122 -0.58 -11.47 -1.12
C LEU A 122 0.37 -12.57 -0.63
N ASN A 123 0.29 -12.93 0.65
CA ASN A 123 1.11 -13.99 1.23
C ASN A 123 0.86 -15.37 0.59
N ASP A 124 -0.39 -15.69 0.30
CA ASP A 124 -0.74 -16.97 -0.34
C ASP A 124 -0.18 -17.04 -1.76
N LEU A 125 -0.29 -15.94 -2.53
CA LEU A 125 0.30 -15.84 -3.87
C LEU A 125 1.82 -15.96 -3.82
N ALA A 126 2.48 -15.25 -2.88
CA ALA A 126 3.93 -15.28 -2.74
C ALA A 126 4.44 -16.68 -2.43
N GLN A 127 3.85 -17.37 -1.45
CA GLN A 127 4.23 -18.72 -1.07
C GLN A 127 3.94 -19.75 -2.18
N ASP A 128 2.84 -19.57 -2.91
CA ASP A 128 2.51 -20.50 -4.00
C ASP A 128 3.45 -20.28 -5.20
N ALA A 129 3.79 -19.04 -5.54
CA ALA A 129 4.78 -18.72 -6.57
C ALA A 129 6.17 -19.29 -6.23
N GLU A 130 6.61 -19.17 -4.97
CA GLU A 130 7.88 -19.72 -4.50
C GLU A 130 7.95 -21.23 -4.71
N LYS A 131 6.88 -21.99 -4.39
CA LYS A 131 6.79 -23.42 -4.65
C LYS A 131 6.93 -23.78 -6.13
N GLN A 132 6.60 -22.83 -7.03
CA GLN A 132 6.79 -22.97 -8.47
C GLN A 132 8.19 -22.57 -8.98
N GLY A 133 9.07 -22.08 -8.09
CA GLY A 133 10.36 -21.50 -8.42
C GLY A 133 10.26 -20.10 -9.02
N LEU A 134 9.15 -19.39 -8.72
CA LEU A 134 8.82 -18.08 -9.25
C LEU A 134 8.71 -17.06 -8.10
N LEU A 135 8.84 -15.79 -8.44
CA LEU A 135 8.62 -14.66 -7.56
C LEU A 135 7.50 -13.78 -8.14
N TYR A 136 6.55 -13.37 -7.30
CA TYR A 136 5.69 -12.21 -7.52
C TYR A 136 6.36 -11.00 -6.83
N PRO A 137 6.98 -10.08 -7.57
CA PRO A 137 7.85 -9.08 -6.98
C PRO A 137 7.19 -8.00 -6.13
N PRO A 138 5.96 -7.49 -6.46
CA PRO A 138 5.32 -6.48 -5.61
C PRO A 138 5.19 -6.97 -4.17
N ASP A 139 5.65 -6.12 -3.22
CA ASP A 139 5.80 -6.50 -1.81
C ASP A 139 5.29 -5.42 -0.85
N PRO A 140 4.00 -5.02 -0.95
CA PRO A 140 3.39 -4.18 0.07
C PRO A 140 3.61 -4.72 1.47
N GLY A 141 3.71 -3.84 2.47
CA GLY A 141 3.96 -4.21 3.86
C GLY A 141 2.95 -5.21 4.40
N GLU A 142 1.66 -4.96 4.14
CA GLU A 142 0.56 -5.82 4.60
C GLU A 142 0.42 -7.10 3.76
N LYS A 143 0.80 -8.22 4.37
CA LYS A 143 0.83 -9.53 3.71
C LYS A 143 -0.53 -10.22 3.60
N PHE A 144 -1.50 -9.80 4.40
CA PHE A 144 -2.87 -10.30 4.38
C PHE A 144 -3.81 -9.44 3.54
N ALA A 145 -3.29 -8.40 2.88
CA ALA A 145 -4.02 -7.68 1.85
C ALA A 145 -4.43 -8.61 0.71
N THR A 146 -5.60 -8.37 0.10
CA THR A 146 -5.97 -9.07 -1.14
C THR A 146 -5.24 -8.46 -2.33
N VAL A 147 -4.78 -9.31 -3.26
CA VAL A 147 -4.07 -8.83 -4.46
C VAL A 147 -4.96 -7.93 -5.33
N GLY A 148 -6.27 -8.18 -5.35
CA GLY A 148 -7.23 -7.28 -6.01
C GLY A 148 -7.28 -5.89 -5.35
N GLY A 149 -7.16 -5.81 -4.02
CA GLY A 149 -7.01 -4.58 -3.27
C GLY A 149 -5.71 -3.86 -3.64
N ASN A 150 -4.58 -4.57 -3.67
CA ASN A 150 -3.28 -4.01 -4.06
C ASN A 150 -3.30 -3.43 -5.49
N VAL A 151 -4.02 -4.06 -6.42
CA VAL A 151 -4.21 -3.53 -7.77
C VAL A 151 -5.13 -2.30 -7.75
N ALA A 152 -6.20 -2.32 -6.95
CA ALA A 152 -7.13 -1.21 -6.85
C ALA A 152 -6.49 0.06 -6.29
N THR A 153 -5.51 -0.05 -5.39
CA THR A 153 -4.73 1.08 -4.85
C THR A 153 -3.41 1.34 -5.61
N ASN A 154 -2.99 0.42 -6.48
CA ASN A 154 -1.65 0.40 -7.06
C ASN A 154 -0.56 0.37 -5.99
N ALA A 155 -0.72 -0.51 -5.01
CA ALA A 155 0.18 -0.61 -3.86
C ALA A 155 1.66 -0.75 -4.27
N GLY A 156 2.53 -0.04 -3.58
CA GLY A 156 3.98 -0.03 -3.77
C GLY A 156 4.67 -1.13 -2.96
N GLY A 157 5.44 -0.72 -1.96
CA GLY A 157 6.12 -1.58 -1.01
C GLY A 157 7.62 -1.67 -1.19
N MET A 158 8.25 -2.44 -0.32
CA MET A 158 9.69 -2.46 -0.08
C MET A 158 10.56 -2.79 -1.31
N ARG A 159 10.03 -3.55 -2.28
CA ARG A 159 10.77 -3.93 -3.49
C ARG A 159 10.54 -3.01 -4.68
N ALA A 160 9.78 -1.93 -4.52
CA ALA A 160 9.41 -1.04 -5.63
C ALA A 160 10.65 -0.38 -6.26
N VAL A 161 11.66 -0.07 -5.48
CA VAL A 161 12.92 0.53 -5.92
C VAL A 161 13.61 -0.25 -7.05
N LYS A 162 13.55 -1.58 -7.05
CA LYS A 162 14.12 -2.44 -8.10
C LYS A 162 13.08 -2.95 -9.08
N TYR A 163 11.96 -3.39 -8.56
CA TYR A 163 11.00 -4.17 -9.34
C TYR A 163 9.80 -3.36 -9.81
N GLY A 164 9.60 -2.14 -9.27
CA GLY A 164 8.39 -1.36 -9.55
C GLY A 164 7.21 -1.76 -8.68
N CYS A 165 6.08 -1.09 -8.91
CA CYS A 165 4.86 -1.24 -8.14
C CYS A 165 3.94 -2.33 -8.71
N THR A 166 2.81 -2.54 -8.07
CA THR A 166 1.79 -3.52 -8.48
C THR A 166 1.37 -3.36 -9.95
N ARG A 167 1.22 -2.12 -10.44
CA ARG A 167 0.90 -1.78 -11.85
C ARG A 167 1.80 -2.47 -12.88
N ASP A 168 3.08 -2.60 -12.59
CA ASP A 168 4.08 -3.12 -13.53
C ASP A 168 3.94 -4.63 -13.78
N TYR A 169 3.17 -5.29 -12.91
CA TYR A 169 2.94 -6.73 -12.94
C TYR A 169 1.56 -7.14 -13.42
N VAL A 170 0.62 -6.22 -13.59
CA VAL A 170 -0.71 -6.54 -14.12
C VAL A 170 -0.64 -6.64 -15.63
N ARG A 171 -1.00 -7.79 -16.20
CA ARG A 171 -1.08 -8.04 -17.64
C ARG A 171 -2.50 -7.97 -18.17
N ALA A 172 -3.45 -8.52 -17.42
CA ALA A 172 -4.86 -8.48 -17.76
C ALA A 172 -5.73 -8.56 -16.50
N MET A 173 -6.96 -8.13 -16.62
CA MET A 173 -7.97 -8.26 -15.56
C MET A 173 -9.37 -8.48 -16.11
N THR A 174 -10.23 -9.07 -15.31
CA THR A 174 -11.67 -9.09 -15.50
C THR A 174 -12.29 -8.08 -14.54
N VAL A 175 -13.10 -7.16 -15.07
CA VAL A 175 -13.72 -6.06 -14.32
C VAL A 175 -15.23 -6.09 -14.52
N VAL A 176 -15.97 -5.89 -13.44
CA VAL A 176 -17.41 -5.59 -13.49
C VAL A 176 -17.58 -4.08 -13.45
N LEU A 177 -18.14 -3.52 -14.50
CA LEU A 177 -18.43 -2.09 -14.62
C LEU A 177 -19.64 -1.69 -13.74
N PRO A 178 -19.82 -0.42 -13.42
CA PRO A 178 -20.98 0.07 -12.66
C PRO A 178 -22.34 -0.30 -13.27
N THR A 179 -22.40 -0.57 -14.57
CA THR A 179 -23.60 -1.05 -15.30
C THR A 179 -23.91 -2.54 -15.05
N GLY A 180 -22.98 -3.28 -14.41
CA GLY A 180 -23.03 -4.74 -14.29
C GLY A 180 -22.46 -5.50 -15.50
N GLU A 181 -21.94 -4.80 -16.51
CA GLU A 181 -21.28 -5.43 -17.65
C GLU A 181 -19.91 -5.97 -17.23
N ILE A 182 -19.57 -7.16 -17.75
CA ILE A 182 -18.27 -7.80 -17.51
C ILE A 182 -17.36 -7.48 -18.68
N VAL A 183 -16.19 -6.91 -18.41
CA VAL A 183 -15.19 -6.59 -19.42
C VAL A 183 -13.84 -7.24 -19.08
N LYS A 184 -13.14 -7.72 -20.11
CA LYS A 184 -11.75 -8.19 -20.00
C LYS A 184 -10.82 -7.14 -20.57
N LEU A 185 -9.88 -6.67 -19.78
CA LEU A 185 -8.91 -5.63 -20.12
C LEU A 185 -7.51 -6.23 -20.16
N GLY A 186 -6.69 -5.79 -21.12
CA GLY A 186 -5.34 -6.31 -21.29
C GLY A 186 -5.30 -7.71 -21.94
N ALA A 187 -4.12 -8.31 -21.94
CA ALA A 187 -3.85 -9.65 -22.48
C ALA A 187 -2.55 -10.22 -21.89
N THR A 188 -2.29 -11.52 -22.09
CA THR A 188 -1.04 -12.19 -21.67
C THR A 188 0.13 -11.81 -22.59
N VAL A 189 0.39 -10.52 -22.77
CA VAL A 189 1.50 -10.00 -23.61
C VAL A 189 2.29 -8.95 -22.85
N SER A 190 3.55 -8.77 -23.24
CA SER A 190 4.46 -7.84 -22.55
C SER A 190 4.25 -6.38 -22.96
N LYS A 191 3.72 -6.13 -24.15
CA LYS A 191 3.54 -4.77 -24.68
C LYS A 191 2.34 -4.70 -25.62
N THR A 192 1.70 -3.56 -25.63
CA THR A 192 0.58 -3.24 -26.55
C THR A 192 0.56 -1.75 -26.89
N SER A 193 0.17 -1.43 -28.11
CA SER A 193 -0.14 -0.07 -28.56
C SER A 193 -1.56 0.03 -29.12
N SER A 194 -2.45 -0.89 -28.74
CA SER A 194 -3.82 -1.01 -29.26
C SER A 194 -4.78 -0.09 -28.51
N GLY A 195 -4.69 1.21 -28.76
CA GLY A 195 -5.58 2.22 -28.18
C GLY A 195 -5.20 2.69 -26.79
N TYR A 196 -6.11 3.39 -26.10
CA TYR A 196 -5.92 3.82 -24.73
C TYR A 196 -5.87 2.62 -23.77
N SER A 197 -4.97 2.67 -22.79
CA SER A 197 -4.83 1.60 -21.80
C SER A 197 -5.93 1.68 -20.73
N LEU A 198 -7.08 1.07 -21.01
CA LEU A 198 -8.15 0.93 -20.01
C LEU A 198 -7.71 0.07 -18.82
N LEU A 199 -6.77 -0.85 -19.05
CA LEU A 199 -6.14 -1.63 -17.97
C LEU A 199 -5.49 -0.70 -16.93
N ASN A 200 -4.62 0.22 -17.38
CA ASN A 200 -3.93 1.15 -16.50
C ASN A 200 -4.87 2.17 -15.84
N LEU A 201 -6.01 2.42 -16.43
CA LEU A 201 -7.03 3.29 -15.86
C LEU A 201 -7.74 2.66 -14.66
N MET A 202 -7.90 1.33 -14.66
CA MET A 202 -8.48 0.58 -13.54
C MET A 202 -7.51 0.40 -12.38
N ILE A 203 -6.20 0.35 -12.64
CA ILE A 203 -5.18 0.21 -11.60
C ILE A 203 -5.05 1.53 -10.84
N GLY A 204 -5.21 1.49 -9.52
CA GLY A 204 -5.23 2.69 -8.69
C GLY A 204 -6.55 3.46 -8.73
N SER A 205 -7.62 2.87 -9.28
CA SER A 205 -8.96 3.50 -9.30
C SER A 205 -9.78 3.27 -8.02
N GLU A 206 -9.25 2.52 -7.07
CA GLU A 206 -9.85 2.25 -5.76
C GLU A 206 -11.31 1.74 -5.85
N GLY A 207 -11.61 0.93 -6.88
CA GLY A 207 -12.96 0.42 -7.12
C GLY A 207 -13.97 1.45 -7.64
N THR A 208 -13.56 2.71 -7.87
CA THR A 208 -14.46 3.79 -8.28
C THR A 208 -14.87 3.71 -9.75
N LEU A 209 -14.12 3.01 -10.60
CA LEU A 209 -14.41 2.83 -12.03
C LEU A 209 -14.97 1.45 -12.37
N GLY A 210 -14.79 0.47 -11.48
CA GLY A 210 -15.26 -0.89 -11.66
C GLY A 210 -14.69 -1.82 -10.57
N ILE A 211 -15.22 -3.02 -10.48
CA ILE A 211 -14.83 -4.03 -9.49
C ILE A 211 -13.98 -5.10 -10.17
N ILE A 212 -12.71 -5.19 -9.77
CA ILE A 212 -11.77 -6.19 -10.27
C ILE A 212 -12.10 -7.54 -9.66
N THR A 213 -12.33 -8.56 -10.50
CA THR A 213 -12.72 -9.89 -10.03
C THR A 213 -11.68 -10.97 -10.31
N GLU A 214 -10.91 -10.84 -11.41
CA GLU A 214 -9.82 -11.75 -11.76
C GLU A 214 -8.63 -10.96 -12.29
N LEU A 215 -7.45 -11.51 -12.12
CA LEU A 215 -6.18 -10.92 -12.53
C LEU A 215 -5.29 -11.93 -13.26
N THR A 216 -4.58 -11.46 -14.28
CA THR A 216 -3.42 -12.13 -14.85
C THR A 216 -2.19 -11.30 -14.51
N LEU A 217 -1.31 -11.85 -13.68
CA LEU A 217 -0.16 -11.16 -13.12
C LEU A 217 1.14 -11.74 -13.68
N LYS A 218 2.09 -10.86 -13.99
CA LYS A 218 3.46 -11.24 -14.32
C LYS A 218 4.14 -11.80 -13.06
N VAL A 219 4.87 -12.88 -13.24
CA VAL A 219 5.84 -13.43 -12.29
C VAL A 219 7.20 -13.50 -12.94
N ILE A 220 8.26 -13.63 -12.16
CA ILE A 220 9.63 -13.78 -12.65
C ILE A 220 10.28 -15.03 -12.01
N PRO A 221 11.35 -15.59 -12.57
CA PRO A 221 12.15 -16.58 -11.87
C PRO A 221 12.61 -16.05 -10.52
N ALA A 222 12.49 -16.85 -9.46
CA ALA A 222 12.95 -16.46 -8.14
C ALA A 222 14.48 -16.29 -8.14
N PRO A 223 15.05 -15.24 -7.50
CA PRO A 223 16.48 -15.13 -7.31
C PRO A 223 16.99 -16.30 -6.47
N LYS A 224 18.22 -16.74 -6.72
CA LYS A 224 18.80 -17.89 -6.00
C LYS A 224 19.30 -17.53 -4.61
N SER A 225 19.75 -16.29 -4.44
CA SER A 225 20.35 -15.82 -3.20
C SER A 225 19.90 -14.39 -2.91
N VAL A 226 19.78 -14.04 -1.65
CA VAL A 226 19.39 -12.70 -1.18
C VAL A 226 20.21 -12.39 0.07
N ILE A 227 20.77 -11.18 0.16
CA ILE A 227 21.52 -10.69 1.30
C ILE A 227 20.97 -9.35 1.78
N SER A 228 21.01 -9.09 3.08
CA SER A 228 20.63 -7.80 3.65
C SER A 228 21.80 -7.19 4.43
N LEU A 229 21.94 -5.88 4.31
CA LEU A 229 22.93 -5.08 5.00
C LEU A 229 22.20 -4.11 5.95
N ILE A 230 22.59 -4.08 7.21
CA ILE A 230 22.19 -3.08 8.19
C ILE A 230 23.30 -2.02 8.22
N ILE A 231 22.99 -0.79 7.85
CA ILE A 231 23.96 0.28 7.68
C ILE A 231 23.60 1.41 8.64
N PRO A 232 24.29 1.55 9.78
CA PRO A 232 24.05 2.59 10.76
C PRO A 232 24.71 3.91 10.39
N TYR A 233 24.03 5.01 10.71
CA TYR A 233 24.49 6.38 10.52
C TYR A 233 24.34 7.20 11.81
N GLU A 234 25.19 8.21 11.98
CA GLU A 234 25.11 9.15 13.10
C GLU A 234 23.83 9.99 13.05
N ASN A 235 23.38 10.33 11.86
CA ASN A 235 22.19 11.15 11.62
C ASN A 235 21.42 10.71 10.37
N LEU A 236 20.20 11.23 10.25
CA LEU A 236 19.30 10.91 9.14
C LEU A 236 19.76 11.53 7.82
N GLU A 237 20.38 12.72 7.86
CA GLU A 237 20.84 13.45 6.68
C GLU A 237 21.87 12.63 5.89
N ASP A 238 22.89 12.11 6.57
CA ASP A 238 23.93 11.26 5.95
C ASP A 238 23.35 9.94 5.46
N CYS A 239 22.43 9.34 6.23
CA CYS A 239 21.70 8.13 5.83
C CYS A 239 21.01 8.32 4.48
N ILE A 240 20.24 9.38 4.32
CA ILE A 240 19.50 9.66 3.10
C ILE A 240 20.43 10.14 1.96
N ALA A 241 21.46 10.92 2.25
CA ALA A 241 22.42 11.36 1.24
C ALA A 241 23.18 10.21 0.58
N THR A 242 23.28 9.06 1.25
CA THR A 242 23.90 7.84 0.72
C THR A 242 23.02 7.15 -0.35
N VAL A 243 21.70 7.33 -0.33
CA VAL A 243 20.77 6.60 -1.22
C VAL A 243 21.10 6.75 -2.71
N PRO A 244 21.34 7.94 -3.26
CA PRO A 244 21.71 8.07 -4.67
C PRO A 244 23.03 7.39 -5.03
N GLN A 245 23.95 7.20 -4.07
CA GLN A 245 25.25 6.62 -4.31
C GLN A 245 25.16 5.14 -4.74
N PHE A 246 24.18 4.40 -4.21
CA PHE A 246 23.93 3.03 -4.69
C PHE A 246 23.71 3.00 -6.20
N PHE A 247 22.87 3.87 -6.74
CA PHE A 247 22.53 3.89 -8.17
C PHE A 247 23.67 4.45 -9.02
N MET A 248 24.39 5.46 -8.54
CA MET A 248 25.53 6.07 -9.24
C MET A 248 26.69 5.09 -9.37
N HIS A 249 26.82 4.15 -8.43
CA HIS A 249 27.82 3.09 -8.44
C HIS A 249 27.29 1.76 -9.03
N HIS A 250 26.17 1.81 -9.77
CA HIS A 250 25.56 0.66 -10.46
C HIS A 250 25.09 -0.46 -9.52
N LEU A 251 24.91 -0.18 -8.25
CA LEU A 251 24.27 -1.08 -7.31
C LEU A 251 22.75 -1.01 -7.46
N ALA A 252 22.11 -2.17 -7.48
CA ALA A 252 20.68 -2.30 -7.69
C ALA A 252 20.02 -3.01 -6.50
N PRO A 253 19.84 -2.34 -5.35
CA PRO A 253 19.21 -2.94 -4.20
C PRO A 253 17.77 -3.33 -4.51
N GLN A 254 17.37 -4.50 -4.04
CA GLN A 254 15.99 -4.99 -4.09
C GLN A 254 15.08 -4.18 -3.18
N ALA A 255 15.61 -3.75 -2.04
CA ALA A 255 14.96 -2.88 -1.08
C ALA A 255 15.98 -1.94 -0.45
N LEU A 256 15.55 -0.73 -0.11
CA LEU A 256 16.39 0.30 0.51
C LEU A 256 15.52 1.13 1.44
N GLU A 257 15.54 0.75 2.75
CA GLU A 257 14.63 1.22 3.77
C GLU A 257 15.36 2.09 4.79
N PHE A 258 14.88 3.30 5.03
CA PHE A 258 15.38 4.09 6.15
C PHE A 258 14.50 3.94 7.38
N MET A 259 15.12 4.02 8.55
CA MET A 259 14.45 3.94 9.85
C MET A 259 15.16 4.84 10.85
N GLU A 260 14.40 5.66 11.56
CA GLU A 260 14.92 6.42 12.68
C GLU A 260 15.19 5.52 13.88
N LYS A 261 16.26 5.80 14.64
CA LYS A 261 16.66 5.01 15.82
C LYS A 261 15.50 4.83 16.81
N GLU A 262 14.76 5.90 17.11
CA GLU A 262 13.66 5.88 18.08
C GLU A 262 12.61 4.82 17.68
N VAL A 263 12.18 4.81 16.42
CA VAL A 263 11.17 3.87 15.92
C VAL A 263 11.68 2.44 15.95
N VAL A 264 12.95 2.21 15.59
CA VAL A 264 13.59 0.88 15.67
C VAL A 264 13.64 0.37 17.11
N MET A 265 14.05 1.22 18.06
CA MET A 265 14.15 0.84 19.48
C MET A 265 12.79 0.51 20.09
N ASP A 266 11.75 1.27 19.75
CA ASP A 266 10.39 1.00 20.19
C ASP A 266 9.90 -0.35 19.63
N THR A 267 10.21 -0.64 18.37
CA THR A 267 9.82 -1.89 17.71
C THR A 267 10.59 -3.10 18.26
N GLU A 268 11.88 -2.96 18.54
CA GLU A 268 12.65 -4.02 19.20
C GLU A 268 12.10 -4.34 20.59
N LYS A 269 11.71 -3.33 21.36
CA LYS A 269 11.05 -3.48 22.65
C LYS A 269 9.71 -4.21 22.51
N PHE A 270 8.90 -3.83 21.52
CA PHE A 270 7.61 -4.45 21.21
C PHE A 270 7.77 -5.94 20.86
N LEU A 271 8.75 -6.28 20.02
CA LEU A 271 9.02 -7.65 19.59
C LEU A 271 9.82 -8.48 20.61
N GLY A 272 10.42 -7.85 21.65
CA GLY A 272 11.32 -8.51 22.57
C GLY A 272 12.63 -8.98 21.91
N LYS A 273 13.13 -8.23 20.92
CA LYS A 273 14.33 -8.54 20.12
C LYS A 273 15.39 -7.44 20.26
N GLN A 274 16.63 -7.76 19.93
CA GLN A 274 17.74 -6.80 19.78
C GLN A 274 18.54 -7.20 18.54
N VAL A 275 18.46 -6.41 17.50
CA VAL A 275 19.04 -6.68 16.17
C VAL A 275 19.92 -5.52 15.73
N TYR A 276 19.45 -4.29 15.98
CA TYR A 276 20.08 -3.05 15.53
C TYR A 276 20.97 -2.48 16.66
N PRO A 277 22.25 -2.20 16.41
CA PRO A 277 23.13 -1.61 17.42
C PRO A 277 22.66 -0.19 17.76
N LYS A 278 22.80 0.21 19.02
CA LYS A 278 22.45 1.58 19.50
C LYS A 278 23.61 2.54 19.40
N GLU A 279 24.82 2.00 19.47
CA GLU A 279 26.10 2.70 19.33
C GLU A 279 27.12 1.75 18.72
N LEU A 280 28.08 2.27 18.01
CA LEU A 280 29.24 1.55 17.48
C LEU A 280 30.50 2.41 17.67
N GLU A 281 31.59 1.78 18.15
CA GLU A 281 32.89 2.42 18.39
C GLU A 281 32.81 3.74 19.18
N GLY A 282 31.81 3.89 20.07
CA GLY A 282 31.59 5.10 20.87
C GLY A 282 30.78 6.19 20.15
N THR A 283 30.32 5.94 18.93
CA THR A 283 29.46 6.84 18.18
C THR A 283 27.99 6.42 18.34
N GLU A 284 27.16 7.36 18.75
CA GLU A 284 25.72 7.15 18.84
C GLU A 284 25.08 7.08 17.44
N ILE A 285 24.21 6.10 17.23
CA ILE A 285 23.51 5.94 15.96
C ILE A 285 22.21 6.73 16.02
N GLY A 286 21.91 7.51 14.96
CA GLY A 286 20.66 8.27 14.81
C GLY A 286 19.69 7.64 13.82
N ALA A 287 20.20 6.95 12.79
CA ALA A 287 19.37 6.34 11.75
C ALA A 287 20.02 5.07 11.18
N TYR A 288 19.21 4.26 10.53
CA TYR A 288 19.64 3.03 9.84
C TYR A 288 19.13 3.03 8.40
N LEU A 289 19.95 2.47 7.51
CA LEU A 289 19.53 2.04 6.19
C LEU A 289 19.57 0.51 6.14
N LEU A 290 18.46 -0.13 5.82
CA LEU A 290 18.38 -1.56 5.55
C LEU A 290 18.38 -1.77 4.05
N ALA A 291 19.50 -2.22 3.49
CA ALA A 291 19.64 -2.51 2.07
C ALA A 291 19.58 -4.01 1.82
N THR A 292 18.82 -4.43 0.82
CA THR A 292 18.76 -5.85 0.43
C THR A 292 19.11 -6.00 -1.04
N PHE A 293 19.94 -6.98 -1.35
CA PHE A 293 20.34 -7.35 -2.70
C PHE A 293 19.97 -8.79 -2.99
N ASP A 294 19.64 -9.07 -4.22
CA ASP A 294 19.38 -10.40 -4.73
C ASP A 294 20.29 -10.72 -5.92
N GLY A 295 20.61 -11.99 -6.08
CA GLY A 295 21.54 -12.45 -7.10
C GLY A 295 21.31 -13.91 -7.49
N ASN A 296 22.09 -14.35 -8.46
CA ASN A 296 22.03 -15.73 -8.99
C ASN A 296 23.11 -16.66 -8.41
N SER A 297 24.06 -16.12 -7.63
CA SER A 297 25.10 -16.88 -6.93
C SER A 297 25.55 -16.13 -5.67
N GLU A 298 26.17 -16.85 -4.72
CA GLU A 298 26.77 -16.26 -3.53
C GLU A 298 27.96 -15.37 -3.89
N GLU A 299 28.82 -15.78 -4.83
CA GLU A 299 29.95 -15.00 -5.32
C GLU A 299 29.51 -13.60 -5.84
N GLN A 300 28.40 -13.55 -6.59
CA GLN A 300 27.83 -12.27 -7.04
C GLN A 300 27.42 -11.38 -5.87
N LEU A 301 26.90 -11.96 -4.82
CA LEU A 301 26.50 -11.19 -3.63
C LEU A 301 27.70 -10.74 -2.80
N GLU A 302 28.78 -11.53 -2.73
CA GLU A 302 30.03 -11.12 -2.08
C GLU A 302 30.63 -9.87 -2.75
N ASP A 303 30.70 -9.86 -4.09
CA ASP A 303 31.16 -8.69 -4.86
C ASP A 303 30.27 -7.45 -4.60
N ILE A 304 28.94 -7.65 -4.51
CA ILE A 304 27.98 -6.57 -4.22
C ILE A 304 28.17 -6.03 -2.80
N ILE A 305 28.40 -6.91 -1.81
CA ILE A 305 28.65 -6.51 -0.41
C ILE A 305 29.92 -5.65 -0.33
N GLU A 306 31.01 -6.07 -0.98
CA GLU A 306 32.26 -5.33 -0.97
C GLU A 306 32.06 -3.92 -1.58
N GLN A 307 31.49 -3.85 -2.77
CA GLN A 307 31.23 -2.58 -3.45
C GLN A 307 30.25 -1.68 -2.66
N ALA A 308 29.16 -2.24 -2.13
CA ALA A 308 28.21 -1.50 -1.34
C ALA A 308 28.83 -0.95 -0.06
N SER A 309 29.68 -1.76 0.61
CA SER A 309 30.37 -1.35 1.83
C SER A 309 31.32 -0.17 1.56
N GLU A 310 32.13 -0.23 0.50
CA GLU A 310 33.01 0.88 0.12
C GLU A 310 32.19 2.17 -0.12
N VAL A 311 31.13 2.08 -0.90
CA VAL A 311 30.28 3.23 -1.27
C VAL A 311 29.65 3.88 -0.04
N VAL A 312 29.07 3.09 0.87
CA VAL A 312 28.35 3.66 2.02
C VAL A 312 29.31 4.20 3.09
N LEU A 313 30.46 3.57 3.29
CA LEU A 313 31.48 4.07 4.23
C LEU A 313 32.09 5.39 3.72
N GLU A 314 32.37 5.54 2.42
CA GLU A 314 32.79 6.81 1.84
C GLU A 314 31.70 7.90 1.95
N ALA A 315 30.42 7.50 2.00
CA ALA A 315 29.29 8.42 2.15
C ALA A 315 28.88 8.71 3.59
N GLY A 316 29.64 8.24 4.61
CA GLY A 316 29.45 8.60 6.00
C GLY A 316 28.74 7.55 6.86
N ALA A 317 28.58 6.32 6.38
CA ALA A 317 28.13 5.22 7.24
C ALA A 317 29.16 4.93 8.34
N ILE A 318 28.67 4.59 9.53
CA ILE A 318 29.57 4.21 10.67
C ILE A 318 30.17 2.83 10.40
N ASP A 319 29.37 1.88 9.93
CA ASP A 319 29.77 0.50 9.65
C ASP A 319 28.78 -0.16 8.68
N VAL A 320 29.07 -1.41 8.27
CA VAL A 320 28.17 -2.25 7.46
C VAL A 320 28.03 -3.63 8.12
N LEU A 321 26.86 -3.93 8.65
CA LEU A 321 26.58 -5.20 9.30
C LEU A 321 25.87 -6.13 8.32
N VAL A 322 26.55 -7.20 7.93
CA VAL A 322 26.00 -8.18 6.99
C VAL A 322 25.06 -9.14 7.75
N ALA A 323 23.80 -9.20 7.36
CA ALA A 323 22.87 -10.21 7.85
C ALA A 323 23.13 -11.55 7.13
N ASP A 324 24.20 -12.24 7.52
CA ASP A 324 24.74 -13.43 6.87
C ASP A 324 23.99 -14.72 7.25
N THR A 325 23.30 -14.73 8.38
CA THR A 325 22.48 -15.88 8.81
C THR A 325 21.00 -15.71 8.47
N PRO A 326 20.28 -16.81 8.16
CA PRO A 326 18.84 -16.76 7.95
C PRO A 326 18.06 -16.17 9.15
N ALA A 327 18.57 -16.40 10.39
CA ALA A 327 17.95 -15.88 11.60
C ALA A 327 18.10 -14.35 11.69
N LEU A 328 19.31 -13.82 11.54
CA LEU A 328 19.58 -12.38 11.60
C LEU A 328 18.81 -11.62 10.49
N LYS A 329 18.84 -12.15 9.26
CA LYS A 329 18.07 -11.60 8.16
C LYS A 329 16.57 -11.56 8.46
N LYS A 330 16.01 -12.67 8.95
CA LYS A 330 14.61 -12.75 9.34
C LYS A 330 14.29 -11.73 10.45
N ASP A 331 15.15 -11.59 11.42
CA ASP A 331 14.93 -10.70 12.56
C ASP A 331 15.07 -9.23 12.16
N ALA A 332 16.02 -8.87 11.30
CA ALA A 332 16.16 -7.51 10.77
C ALA A 332 14.88 -7.07 10.01
N TRP A 333 14.37 -7.94 9.15
CA TRP A 333 13.14 -7.68 8.42
C TRP A 333 11.89 -7.76 9.30
N ALA A 334 11.88 -8.57 10.36
CA ALA A 334 10.78 -8.58 11.32
C ALA A 334 10.67 -7.25 12.08
N VAL A 335 11.80 -6.62 12.43
CA VAL A 335 11.80 -5.28 13.02
C VAL A 335 11.26 -4.27 12.02
N ARG A 336 11.78 -4.24 10.76
CA ARG A 336 11.28 -3.30 9.73
C ARG A 336 9.79 -3.49 9.46
N GLY A 337 9.32 -4.73 9.40
CA GLY A 337 7.92 -5.06 9.09
C GLY A 337 6.95 -4.71 10.22
N ALA A 338 7.40 -4.62 11.46
CA ALA A 338 6.56 -4.37 12.64
C ALA A 338 6.63 -2.92 13.15
N LEU A 339 7.17 -1.97 12.34
CA LEU A 339 7.30 -0.58 12.77
C LEU A 339 5.94 0.08 13.04
N LEU A 340 4.96 -0.13 12.15
CA LEU A 340 3.62 0.41 12.34
C LEU A 340 2.92 -0.20 13.55
N GLU A 341 2.92 -1.52 13.68
CA GLU A 341 2.28 -2.23 14.79
C GLU A 341 2.87 -1.82 16.16
N ALA A 342 4.18 -1.54 16.19
CA ALA A 342 4.82 -1.05 17.41
C ALA A 342 4.40 0.39 17.74
N ILE A 343 4.24 1.26 16.74
CA ILE A 343 3.71 2.62 16.91
C ILE A 343 2.27 2.56 17.41
N GLU A 344 1.43 1.73 16.81
CA GLU A 344 0.03 1.54 17.20
C GLU A 344 -0.10 1.01 18.63
N ALA A 345 0.73 0.05 19.02
CA ALA A 345 0.73 -0.53 20.36
C ALA A 345 1.12 0.45 21.48
N ASP A 346 1.90 1.50 21.14
CA ASP A 346 2.37 2.53 22.10
C ASP A 346 1.57 3.85 21.97
N THR A 347 0.53 3.91 21.17
CA THR A 347 -0.16 5.14 20.82
C THR A 347 -1.68 5.00 20.92
N VAL A 348 -2.34 5.95 21.60
CA VAL A 348 -3.81 5.98 21.75
C VAL A 348 -4.48 6.68 20.58
N LEU A 349 -3.92 7.81 20.15
CA LEU A 349 -4.40 8.59 18.99
C LEU A 349 -3.31 8.63 17.93
N LEU A 350 -3.65 8.11 16.75
CA LEU A 350 -2.74 7.97 15.63
C LEU A 350 -3.40 8.49 14.35
N ASP A 351 -2.63 9.21 13.54
CA ASP A 351 -2.95 9.49 12.14
C ASP A 351 -1.68 9.38 11.28
N GLU A 352 -1.86 9.21 9.98
CA GLU A 352 -0.79 8.81 9.07
C GLU A 352 -0.78 9.64 7.80
N CYS A 353 0.43 10.01 7.39
CA CYS A 353 0.73 10.64 6.11
C CYS A 353 1.63 9.72 5.28
N ASP A 354 1.07 9.13 4.23
CA ASP A 354 1.80 8.43 3.18
C ASP A 354 2.06 9.41 2.04
N VAL A 355 3.30 9.84 1.89
CA VAL A 355 3.69 10.87 0.92
C VAL A 355 4.91 10.40 0.13
N VAL A 356 5.00 10.82 -1.12
CA VAL A 356 6.20 10.56 -1.93
C VAL A 356 6.82 11.88 -2.39
N VAL A 357 8.13 12.01 -2.19
CA VAL A 357 8.92 13.16 -2.63
C VAL A 357 10.10 12.71 -3.50
N PRO A 358 10.67 13.58 -4.36
CA PRO A 358 11.91 13.26 -5.04
C PRO A 358 12.99 12.83 -4.04
N THR A 359 13.75 11.78 -4.36
CA THR A 359 14.70 11.15 -3.42
C THR A 359 15.72 12.13 -2.85
N ASN A 360 16.16 13.12 -3.63
CA ASN A 360 17.07 14.20 -3.18
C ASN A 360 16.39 15.23 -2.25
N LYS A 361 15.09 15.10 -1.97
CA LYS A 361 14.32 15.97 -1.08
C LYS A 361 13.91 15.29 0.22
N ILE A 362 14.18 13.99 0.39
CA ILE A 362 13.75 13.22 1.56
C ILE A 362 14.28 13.85 2.86
N ALA A 363 15.59 14.08 2.97
CA ALA A 363 16.19 14.63 4.19
C ALA A 363 15.62 16.01 4.55
N GLU A 364 15.54 16.93 3.57
CA GLU A 364 14.97 18.26 3.77
C GLU A 364 13.49 18.19 4.18
N PHE A 365 12.74 17.25 3.58
CA PHE A 365 11.33 17.05 3.89
C PHE A 365 11.12 16.49 5.30
N LEU A 366 11.87 15.46 5.70
CA LEU A 366 11.78 14.87 7.03
C LEU A 366 12.22 15.85 8.13
N THR A 367 13.27 16.62 7.89
CA THR A 367 13.69 17.71 8.80
C THR A 367 12.58 18.75 8.96
N TYR A 368 11.93 19.13 7.85
CA TYR A 368 10.78 20.05 7.90
C TYR A 368 9.62 19.45 8.70
N THR A 369 9.21 18.22 8.42
CA THR A 369 8.08 17.58 9.14
C THR A 369 8.37 17.44 10.63
N LYS A 370 9.60 17.06 10.99
CA LYS A 370 10.02 16.96 12.40
C LYS A 370 10.03 18.32 13.08
N SER A 371 10.36 19.41 12.38
CA SER A 371 10.32 20.76 12.94
C SER A 371 8.91 21.20 13.33
N LEU A 372 7.87 20.69 12.65
CA LEU A 372 6.48 21.01 12.97
C LEU A 372 6.01 20.40 14.31
N GLU A 373 6.70 19.39 14.83
CA GLU A 373 6.44 18.82 16.15
C GLU A 373 6.53 19.88 17.26
N ALA A 374 7.41 20.88 17.10
CA ALA A 374 7.53 21.99 18.07
C ALA A 374 6.31 22.92 18.11
N GLU A 375 5.43 22.84 17.14
CA GLU A 375 4.19 23.63 17.05
C GLU A 375 2.94 22.82 17.45
N ALA A 376 3.09 21.57 17.90
CA ALA A 376 2.02 20.64 18.17
C ALA A 376 2.18 19.95 19.55
N ASP A 377 1.11 19.39 20.05
CA ASP A 377 1.09 18.65 21.32
C ASP A 377 1.17 17.11 21.09
N PHE A 378 1.58 16.69 19.88
CA PHE A 378 1.79 15.30 19.51
C PHE A 378 3.23 15.07 19.02
N ARG A 379 3.66 13.82 19.00
CA ARG A 379 4.98 13.40 18.46
C ARG A 379 4.86 13.02 16.98
N VAL A 380 5.96 13.21 16.26
CA VAL A 380 6.10 12.80 14.85
C VAL A 380 7.15 11.70 14.76
N LYS A 381 6.77 10.55 14.22
CA LYS A 381 7.64 9.40 13.93
C LYS A 381 7.66 9.14 12.43
N SER A 382 8.81 8.74 11.88
CA SER A 382 8.90 8.44 10.44
C SER A 382 9.81 7.27 10.13
N PHE A 383 9.46 6.58 9.05
CA PHE A 383 10.27 5.58 8.35
C PHE A 383 9.81 5.52 6.89
N GLY A 384 10.49 4.77 6.03
CA GLY A 384 10.00 4.64 4.66
C GLY A 384 10.98 4.04 3.68
N HIS A 385 10.55 4.06 2.43
CA HIS A 385 11.25 3.51 1.28
C HIS A 385 12.21 4.56 0.71
N ALA A 386 13.45 4.61 1.24
CA ALA A 386 14.43 5.62 0.84
C ALA A 386 14.77 5.54 -0.66
N GLY A 387 14.67 4.35 -1.25
CA GLY A 387 15.03 4.11 -2.65
C GLY A 387 14.10 4.75 -3.67
N ASP A 388 12.84 5.02 -3.31
CA ASP A 388 11.82 5.58 -4.22
C ASP A 388 11.14 6.85 -3.68
N GLY A 389 11.49 7.28 -2.47
CA GLY A 389 11.01 8.54 -1.89
C GLY A 389 9.67 8.45 -1.19
N ASN A 390 9.13 7.27 -0.99
CA ASN A 390 7.88 7.08 -0.25
C ASN A 390 8.14 7.08 1.26
N LEU A 391 7.45 7.95 1.97
CA LEU A 391 7.64 8.26 3.37
C LEU A 391 6.36 8.03 4.15
N HIS A 392 6.46 7.32 5.27
CA HIS A 392 5.38 7.13 6.22
C HIS A 392 5.66 8.00 7.45
N ILE A 393 4.78 8.96 7.71
CA ILE A 393 4.91 9.93 8.79
C ILE A 393 3.69 9.79 9.68
N TYR A 394 3.92 9.50 10.95
CA TYR A 394 2.90 9.24 11.94
C TYR A 394 2.85 10.36 12.96
N THR A 395 1.65 10.87 13.22
CA THR A 395 1.35 11.76 14.34
C THR A 395 0.80 10.93 15.49
N CYS A 396 1.42 11.03 16.67
CA CYS A 396 1.19 10.12 17.79
C CYS A 396 0.90 10.88 19.08
N SER A 397 -0.20 10.59 19.76
CA SER A 397 -0.48 11.14 21.08
C SER A 397 -1.15 10.14 22.03
N ASN A 398 -0.76 10.19 23.32
CA ASN A 398 -1.34 9.39 24.37
C ASN A 398 -2.20 10.22 25.35
N ASP A 399 -2.03 11.55 25.35
CA ASP A 399 -2.54 12.43 26.38
C ASP A 399 -3.54 13.47 25.86
N MET A 400 -3.66 13.62 24.53
CA MET A 400 -4.59 14.59 23.94
C MET A 400 -6.04 14.10 23.96
N GLU A 401 -6.95 15.05 23.90
CA GLU A 401 -8.37 14.79 23.63
C GLU A 401 -8.55 14.62 22.12
N GLU A 402 -9.37 13.65 21.68
CA GLU A 402 -9.50 13.25 20.26
C GLU A 402 -9.88 14.42 19.33
N GLY A 403 -10.79 15.29 19.77
CA GLY A 403 -11.23 16.43 18.96
C GLY A 403 -10.14 17.49 18.78
N GLU A 404 -9.28 17.68 19.78
CA GLU A 404 -8.14 18.59 19.70
C GLU A 404 -7.00 17.98 18.85
N PHE A 405 -6.74 16.69 19.02
CA PHE A 405 -5.78 15.95 18.18
C PHE A 405 -6.14 16.09 16.69
N LYS A 406 -7.39 15.79 16.31
CA LYS A 406 -7.84 15.93 14.92
C LYS A 406 -7.66 17.32 14.34
N LYS A 407 -7.88 18.38 15.13
CA LYS A 407 -7.66 19.76 14.66
C LYS A 407 -6.20 20.08 14.41
N GLN A 408 -5.31 19.69 15.34
CA GLN A 408 -3.88 19.95 15.19
C GLN A 408 -3.28 19.11 14.06
N VAL A 409 -3.70 17.84 13.93
CA VAL A 409 -3.31 16.96 12.84
C VAL A 409 -3.73 17.52 11.48
N ALA A 410 -4.96 18.04 11.34
CA ALA A 410 -5.39 18.67 10.09
C ALA A 410 -4.45 19.82 9.67
N VAL A 411 -4.08 20.69 10.62
CA VAL A 411 -3.11 21.79 10.34
C VAL A 411 -1.73 21.27 9.97
N PHE A 412 -1.28 20.20 10.62
CA PHE A 412 -0.02 19.54 10.29
C PHE A 412 -0.06 18.95 8.88
N MET A 413 -1.11 18.18 8.54
CA MET A 413 -1.29 17.55 7.22
C MET A 413 -1.35 18.59 6.10
N ASP A 414 -2.04 19.71 6.30
CA ASP A 414 -2.07 20.83 5.33
C ASP A 414 -0.64 21.32 5.00
N LYS A 415 0.20 21.51 6.02
CA LYS A 415 1.59 21.95 5.84
C LYS A 415 2.45 20.88 5.16
N VAL A 416 2.30 19.63 5.56
CA VAL A 416 3.08 18.48 5.04
C VAL A 416 2.76 18.23 3.57
N TYR A 417 1.47 18.16 3.20
CA TYR A 417 1.06 17.96 1.81
C TYR A 417 1.39 19.15 0.91
N ALA A 418 1.27 20.39 1.42
CA ALA A 418 1.70 21.57 0.69
C ALA A 418 3.21 21.54 0.41
N LYS A 419 4.02 21.12 1.41
CA LYS A 419 5.48 20.99 1.25
C LYS A 419 5.88 19.89 0.30
N ALA A 420 5.18 18.74 0.33
CA ALA A 420 5.39 17.66 -0.65
C ALA A 420 5.12 18.16 -2.07
N THR A 421 4.01 18.85 -2.28
CA THR A 421 3.65 19.45 -3.57
C THR A 421 4.67 20.50 -4.03
N GLU A 422 5.14 21.36 -3.13
CA GLU A 422 6.23 22.35 -3.40
C GLU A 422 7.49 21.66 -3.91
N PHE A 423 7.84 20.50 -3.37
CA PHE A 423 9.00 19.71 -3.79
C PHE A 423 8.78 18.91 -5.08
N GLY A 424 7.58 18.95 -5.66
CA GLY A 424 7.21 18.17 -6.84
C GLY A 424 6.84 16.72 -6.52
N GLY A 425 6.49 16.44 -5.27
CA GLY A 425 6.01 15.17 -4.77
C GLY A 425 4.49 14.98 -4.93
N MET A 426 3.97 13.92 -4.33
CA MET A 426 2.54 13.55 -4.35
C MET A 426 2.06 13.21 -2.94
N ILE A 427 0.75 13.40 -2.70
CA ILE A 427 0.11 13.25 -1.38
C ILE A 427 -0.19 11.79 -0.99
N SER A 428 0.06 10.83 -1.86
CA SER A 428 0.02 9.41 -1.57
C SER A 428 1.05 8.68 -2.43
N GLY A 429 1.89 7.88 -1.79
CA GLY A 429 2.86 7.01 -2.44
C GLY A 429 2.23 5.67 -2.82
N GLU A 430 1.53 5.04 -1.87
CA GLU A 430 1.02 3.68 -2.05
C GLU A 430 -0.33 3.39 -1.38
N HIS A 431 -0.75 4.13 -0.33
CA HIS A 431 -1.97 3.82 0.42
C HIS A 431 -3.25 4.21 -0.32
N GLY A 432 -3.16 5.13 -1.28
CA GLY A 432 -4.30 5.66 -2.01
C GLY A 432 -4.89 6.91 -1.36
N ILE A 433 -6.06 7.30 -1.84
CA ILE A 433 -6.78 8.51 -1.43
C ILE A 433 -7.97 8.16 -0.52
N GLY A 434 -8.70 7.10 -0.87
CA GLY A 434 -9.92 6.73 -0.18
C GLY A 434 -10.88 7.90 -0.08
N HIS A 435 -11.50 8.03 1.10
CA HIS A 435 -12.22 9.25 1.40
C HIS A 435 -11.51 10.16 2.41
N GLY A 436 -10.47 9.67 3.05
CA GLY A 436 -9.68 10.41 4.00
C GLY A 436 -8.80 11.52 3.41
N LYS A 437 -8.39 11.39 2.14
CA LYS A 437 -7.46 12.33 1.49
C LYS A 437 -8.08 13.08 0.29
N MET A 438 -9.40 13.04 0.09
CA MET A 438 -10.06 13.63 -1.09
C MET A 438 -9.86 15.15 -1.21
N ASP A 439 -9.91 15.88 -0.11
CA ASP A 439 -9.75 17.33 -0.12
C ASP A 439 -8.30 17.70 -0.47
N TYR A 440 -7.32 17.01 0.08
CA TYR A 440 -5.90 17.17 -0.26
C TYR A 440 -5.58 16.82 -1.71
N LEU A 441 -6.27 15.81 -2.29
CA LEU A 441 -6.13 15.48 -3.70
C LEU A 441 -6.56 16.63 -4.60
N ALA A 442 -7.72 17.25 -4.29
CA ALA A 442 -8.25 18.36 -5.06
C ALA A 442 -7.32 19.57 -5.03
N GLU A 443 -6.70 19.86 -3.89
CA GLU A 443 -5.73 20.95 -3.73
C GLU A 443 -4.42 20.67 -4.46
N SER A 444 -3.89 19.45 -4.35
CA SER A 444 -2.62 19.05 -4.97
C SER A 444 -2.68 19.01 -6.50
N LEU A 445 -3.75 18.46 -7.08
CA LEU A 445 -3.87 18.29 -8.53
C LEU A 445 -4.40 19.54 -9.25
N GLY A 446 -5.20 20.34 -8.58
CA GLY A 446 -5.84 21.51 -9.14
C GLY A 446 -7.00 21.21 -10.10
N PRO A 447 -7.73 22.26 -10.54
CA PRO A 447 -9.05 22.12 -11.15
C PRO A 447 -9.06 21.42 -12.52
N VAL A 448 -7.96 21.48 -13.28
CA VAL A 448 -7.93 20.87 -14.62
C VAL A 448 -7.85 19.35 -14.53
N GLN A 449 -6.95 18.83 -13.66
CA GLN A 449 -6.80 17.39 -13.49
C GLN A 449 -8.04 16.79 -12.82
N MET A 450 -8.58 17.45 -11.79
CA MET A 450 -9.83 17.02 -11.15
C MET A 450 -10.99 16.91 -12.15
N ARG A 451 -11.18 17.90 -12.99
CA ARG A 451 -12.21 17.85 -14.05
C ARG A 451 -12.02 16.69 -15.03
N ILE A 452 -10.76 16.34 -15.39
CA ILE A 452 -10.47 15.19 -16.25
C ILE A 452 -10.85 13.90 -15.55
N MET A 453 -10.47 13.74 -14.28
CA MET A 453 -10.80 12.55 -13.48
C MET A 453 -12.32 12.39 -13.29
N GLU A 454 -13.04 13.49 -13.04
CA GLU A 454 -14.50 13.50 -12.98
C GLU A 454 -15.11 13.08 -14.34
N GLY A 455 -14.58 13.61 -15.45
CA GLY A 455 -15.01 13.23 -16.78
C GLY A 455 -14.79 11.74 -17.10
N VAL A 456 -13.66 11.19 -16.66
CA VAL A 456 -13.40 9.74 -16.75
C VAL A 456 -14.44 8.97 -15.94
N LYS A 457 -14.70 9.37 -14.69
CA LYS A 457 -15.72 8.75 -13.83
C LYS A 457 -17.10 8.76 -14.49
N GLU A 458 -17.50 9.87 -15.13
CA GLU A 458 -18.79 10.00 -15.79
C GLU A 458 -18.96 9.01 -16.96
N VAL A 459 -17.88 8.67 -17.68
CA VAL A 459 -17.94 7.68 -18.79
C VAL A 459 -18.34 6.29 -18.28
N PHE A 460 -17.94 5.95 -17.05
CA PHE A 460 -18.23 4.65 -16.42
C PHE A 460 -19.56 4.64 -15.65
N ARG A 461 -20.16 5.80 -15.41
CA ARG A 461 -21.48 5.87 -14.77
C ARG A 461 -22.58 5.35 -15.73
N SER A 462 -23.55 4.68 -15.14
CA SER A 462 -24.81 4.42 -15.84
C SER A 462 -25.59 5.73 -16.01
N LYS A 463 -26.31 5.84 -17.11
CA LYS A 463 -27.18 6.98 -17.38
C LYS A 463 -28.46 6.95 -16.54
#